data_1412dbc2e980802d04ec0348cc421ab3
#
_entry.id   1412dbc2e980802d04ec0348cc421ab3
#
_cell.length_a   1.000
_cell.length_b   1.000
_cell.length_c   1.000
_cell.angle_alpha   90.00
_cell.angle_beta   90.00
_cell.angle_gamma   90.00
#
_symmetry.space_group_name_H-M   'P 1'
#
loop_
_entity.id
_entity.type
_entity.pdbx_description
1 polymer ?
#
loop_
_entity_poly.entity_id
_entity_poly.type
_entity_poly.pdbx_seq_one_letter_code
_entity_poly.pdbx_strand_id
1 'polypeptide(L)'
;MNPFLSRLKAYLFRIYYRYINRKAWQDSLGAAHLKVSNLLIPGAAGQLRARMYHGDADRPLIVYFHGGGWVIGNLDTHDPFCRSLANASKSTIMSIDYRLAPEHVFPAAHDDCLAATDWILANLNTLAPNNGKVVLAGDSAGGNLTACTAVTLIREPRLVGTIMIYPATEHYLKGFPSFREHAKSKPLTAPIMRWFIDTYLGDTAPAATEAKQVFVNRRTDYKGFPRSLVVTAERDVLRDDGRRLGITLRQAGVDTTYHHYADEAHGFACSEGPTEGHLHFIGLAADWLETFRSTH
;
A
#
# COMPACT_ATOMS: atom_id res chain seq x y z
N MET A 1 -2.68 -19.62 -18.30
CA MET A 1 -1.46 -19.00 -18.90
C MET A 1 -0.29 -19.92 -18.63
N ASN A 2 0.67 -20.08 -19.59
CA ASN A 2 1.85 -20.95 -19.36
C ASN A 2 2.64 -20.41 -18.14
N PRO A 3 2.83 -21.22 -17.07
CA PRO A 3 3.47 -20.76 -15.84
C PRO A 3 4.90 -20.23 -16.04
N PHE A 4 5.66 -20.82 -16.96
CA PHE A 4 7.02 -20.39 -17.31
C PHE A 4 7.02 -18.99 -17.93
N LEU A 5 6.12 -18.74 -18.91
CA LEU A 5 6.01 -17.43 -19.56
C LEU A 5 5.54 -16.34 -18.59
N SER A 6 4.64 -16.69 -17.66
CA SER A 6 4.19 -15.77 -16.62
C SER A 6 5.33 -15.35 -15.69
N ARG A 7 6.14 -16.30 -15.22
CA ARG A 7 7.32 -16.04 -14.38
C ARG A 7 8.37 -15.20 -15.11
N LEU A 8 8.66 -15.54 -16.37
CA LEU A 8 9.61 -14.77 -17.18
C LEU A 8 9.15 -13.32 -17.37
N LYS A 9 7.88 -13.11 -17.71
CA LYS A 9 7.31 -11.78 -17.85
C LYS A 9 7.39 -10.99 -16.54
N ALA A 10 7.02 -11.60 -15.42
CA ALA A 10 7.13 -10.96 -14.10
C ALA A 10 8.58 -10.58 -13.77
N TYR A 11 9.53 -11.47 -14.03
CA TYR A 11 10.96 -11.22 -13.81
C TYR A 11 11.48 -10.02 -14.62
N LEU A 12 11.18 -9.97 -15.92
CA LEU A 12 11.59 -8.85 -16.79
C LEU A 12 10.92 -7.53 -16.35
N PHE A 13 9.66 -7.59 -15.93
CA PHE A 13 8.94 -6.41 -15.44
C PHE A 13 9.54 -5.90 -14.12
N ARG A 14 9.97 -6.79 -13.21
CA ARG A 14 10.67 -6.44 -11.94
C ARG A 14 12.00 -5.73 -12.22
N ILE A 15 12.78 -6.21 -13.20
CA ILE A 15 14.05 -5.56 -13.60
C ILE A 15 13.77 -4.16 -14.15
N TYR A 16 12.82 -4.05 -15.09
CA TYR A 16 12.44 -2.78 -15.70
C TYR A 16 11.93 -1.79 -14.65
N TYR A 17 11.02 -2.22 -13.77
CA TYR A 17 10.46 -1.37 -12.73
C TYR A 17 11.52 -0.86 -11.76
N ARG A 18 12.46 -1.72 -11.36
CA ARG A 18 13.60 -1.33 -10.53
C ARG A 18 14.48 -0.28 -11.22
N TYR A 19 14.72 -0.45 -12.51
CA TYR A 19 15.54 0.48 -13.30
C TYR A 19 14.88 1.86 -13.40
N ILE A 20 13.60 1.94 -13.78
CA ILE A 20 12.91 3.22 -13.93
C ILE A 20 12.76 3.94 -12.58
N ASN A 21 12.46 3.21 -11.52
CA ASN A 21 12.34 3.77 -10.18
C ASN A 21 13.67 4.36 -9.70
N ARG A 22 14.76 3.60 -9.84
CA ARG A 22 16.09 4.09 -9.50
C ARG A 22 16.45 5.36 -10.27
N LYS A 23 16.12 5.44 -11.56
CA LYS A 23 16.37 6.62 -12.38
C LYS A 23 15.52 7.81 -11.93
N ALA A 24 14.24 7.60 -11.63
CA ALA A 24 13.32 8.65 -11.19
C ALA A 24 13.75 9.32 -9.88
N TRP A 25 14.40 8.56 -8.99
CA TRP A 25 14.82 9.01 -7.66
C TRP A 25 16.32 9.32 -7.53
N GLN A 26 17.07 9.28 -8.64
CA GLN A 26 18.54 9.35 -8.63
C GLN A 26 19.10 10.58 -7.88
N ASP A 27 18.39 11.71 -7.99
CA ASP A 27 18.85 13.00 -7.46
C ASP A 27 18.14 13.41 -6.14
N SER A 28 17.28 12.53 -5.59
CA SER A 28 16.35 12.93 -4.52
C SER A 28 16.58 12.28 -3.16
N LEU A 29 17.64 11.49 -2.98
CA LEU A 29 17.94 10.81 -1.71
C LEU A 29 18.33 11.76 -0.55
N GLY A 30 17.66 12.92 -0.47
CA GLY A 30 17.89 13.97 0.52
C GLY A 30 17.66 13.62 2.00
N ALA A 31 17.27 12.38 2.32
CA ALA A 31 17.14 11.89 3.69
C ALA A 31 18.36 11.04 4.13
N ALA A 32 19.57 11.47 3.78
CA ALA A 32 20.82 10.78 4.13
C ALA A 32 21.04 10.61 5.65
N HIS A 33 20.33 11.38 6.47
CA HIS A 33 20.47 11.36 7.94
C HIS A 33 19.53 10.36 8.63
N LEU A 34 18.60 9.76 7.90
CA LEU A 34 17.63 8.84 8.50
C LEU A 34 18.31 7.49 8.81
N LYS A 35 18.24 7.06 10.08
CA LYS A 35 18.68 5.73 10.47
C LYS A 35 17.77 4.69 9.84
N VAL A 36 18.35 3.72 9.12
CA VAL A 36 17.63 2.63 8.46
C VAL A 36 18.22 1.29 8.89
N SER A 37 17.36 0.32 9.18
CA SER A 37 17.74 -1.04 9.57
C SER A 37 16.99 -2.06 8.73
N ASN A 38 17.67 -3.12 8.29
CA ASN A 38 17.03 -4.28 7.68
C ASN A 38 16.84 -5.36 8.74
N LEU A 39 15.67 -5.99 8.74
CA LEU A 39 15.26 -6.99 9.71
C LEU A 39 14.72 -8.24 9.00
N LEU A 40 14.77 -9.36 9.71
CA LEU A 40 13.99 -10.55 9.39
C LEU A 40 12.93 -10.69 10.47
N ILE A 41 11.68 -10.74 10.07
CA ILE A 41 10.53 -10.91 10.97
C ILE A 41 9.75 -12.16 10.62
N PRO A 42 8.98 -12.74 11.53
CA PRO A 42 8.10 -13.85 11.21
C PRO A 42 7.06 -13.46 10.17
N GLY A 43 6.83 -14.32 9.17
CA GLY A 43 5.78 -14.21 8.18
C GLY A 43 4.94 -15.50 8.17
N ALA A 44 3.92 -15.54 7.31
CA ALA A 44 2.98 -16.66 7.27
C ALA A 44 3.59 -18.00 6.80
N ALA A 45 4.67 -17.95 6.02
CA ALA A 45 5.33 -19.14 5.48
C ALA A 45 6.86 -19.13 5.70
N GLY A 46 7.33 -18.50 6.75
CA GLY A 46 8.74 -18.36 7.08
C GLY A 46 9.11 -16.92 7.41
N GLN A 47 10.38 -16.57 7.28
CA GLN A 47 10.83 -15.22 7.57
C GLN A 47 10.57 -14.27 6.39
N LEU A 48 10.13 -13.05 6.73
CA LEU A 48 10.00 -11.93 5.79
C LEU A 48 11.11 -10.91 6.02
N ARG A 49 11.63 -10.36 4.95
CA ARG A 49 12.49 -9.18 5.03
C ARG A 49 11.62 -7.96 5.32
N ALA A 50 12.11 -7.11 6.21
CA ALA A 50 11.51 -5.81 6.50
C ALA A 50 12.59 -4.75 6.56
N ARG A 51 12.24 -3.51 6.24
CA ARG A 51 13.13 -2.36 6.38
C ARG A 51 12.48 -1.34 7.28
N MET A 52 13.19 -0.98 8.35
CA MET A 52 12.73 -0.02 9.33
C MET A 52 13.47 1.31 9.14
N TYR A 53 12.69 2.37 8.97
CA TYR A 53 13.11 3.76 8.93
C TYR A 53 12.76 4.35 10.27
N HIS A 54 13.78 4.72 11.07
CA HIS A 54 13.58 5.13 12.45
C HIS A 54 13.09 6.56 12.54
N GLY A 55 12.00 6.77 13.22
CA GLY A 55 11.41 8.07 13.56
C GLY A 55 11.40 8.34 15.06
N ASP A 56 10.57 9.29 15.49
CA ASP A 56 10.40 9.69 16.87
C ASP A 56 9.49 8.71 17.63
N ALA A 57 9.78 8.46 18.90
CA ALA A 57 9.09 7.45 19.70
C ALA A 57 7.65 7.84 20.09
N ASP A 58 7.30 9.12 20.06
CA ASP A 58 5.96 9.67 20.35
C ASP A 58 5.01 9.68 19.14
N ARG A 59 5.49 9.17 17.99
CA ARG A 59 4.74 9.04 16.75
C ARG A 59 4.19 7.62 16.56
N PRO A 60 3.08 7.45 15.80
CA PRO A 60 2.60 6.11 15.47
C PRO A 60 3.61 5.37 14.60
N LEU A 61 3.69 4.05 14.75
CA LEU A 61 4.45 3.22 13.82
C LEU A 61 3.63 2.96 12.56
N ILE A 62 4.23 3.19 11.39
CA ILE A 62 3.61 2.94 10.10
C ILE A 62 4.09 1.59 9.58
N VAL A 63 3.17 0.66 9.32
CA VAL A 63 3.45 -0.57 8.57
C VAL A 63 3.13 -0.30 7.10
N TYR A 64 4.12 -0.39 6.23
CA TYR A 64 3.99 -0.04 4.84
C TYR A 64 4.05 -1.26 3.91
N PHE A 65 3.04 -1.39 3.06
CA PHE A 65 2.93 -2.40 2.02
C PHE A 65 3.11 -1.73 0.66
N HIS A 66 4.15 -2.11 -0.06
CA HIS A 66 4.46 -1.49 -1.35
C HIS A 66 3.47 -1.86 -2.46
N GLY A 67 3.34 -1.00 -3.48
CA GLY A 67 2.60 -1.25 -4.69
C GLY A 67 3.33 -2.18 -5.67
N GLY A 68 2.74 -2.33 -6.87
CA GLY A 68 3.29 -3.15 -7.94
C GLY A 68 2.42 -4.34 -8.32
N GLY A 69 1.09 -4.22 -8.18
CA GLY A 69 0.12 -5.21 -8.66
C GLY A 69 0.32 -6.60 -8.06
N TRP A 70 0.85 -6.71 -6.83
CA TRP A 70 1.20 -7.96 -6.14
C TRP A 70 2.23 -8.83 -6.87
N VAL A 71 2.84 -8.33 -7.95
CA VAL A 71 3.75 -9.07 -8.85
C VAL A 71 5.13 -8.45 -8.90
N ILE A 72 5.21 -7.13 -8.80
CA ILE A 72 6.47 -6.36 -8.81
C ILE A 72 6.59 -5.50 -7.54
N GLY A 73 7.65 -4.74 -7.43
CA GLY A 73 7.94 -3.94 -6.23
C GLY A 73 8.78 -4.72 -5.22
N ASN A 74 9.40 -4.01 -4.31
CA ASN A 74 10.18 -4.53 -3.18
C ASN A 74 10.62 -3.37 -2.27
N LEU A 75 11.39 -3.66 -1.22
CA LEU A 75 11.93 -2.67 -0.30
C LEU A 75 12.74 -1.56 -0.99
N ASP A 76 13.49 -1.89 -2.07
CA ASP A 76 14.37 -0.93 -2.74
C ASP A 76 13.60 0.02 -3.66
N THR A 77 12.54 -0.47 -4.31
CA THR A 77 11.72 0.36 -5.20
C THR A 77 10.91 1.42 -4.46
N HIS A 78 10.58 1.18 -3.20
CA HIS A 78 9.82 2.12 -2.37
C HIS A 78 10.67 2.75 -1.25
N ASP A 79 11.99 2.49 -1.22
CA ASP A 79 12.91 3.11 -0.25
C ASP A 79 12.85 4.65 -0.27
N PRO A 80 12.89 5.31 -1.45
CA PRO A 80 12.82 6.77 -1.49
C PRO A 80 11.51 7.33 -0.92
N PHE A 81 10.39 6.73 -1.26
CA PHE A 81 9.08 7.10 -0.73
C PHE A 81 9.02 6.94 0.80
N CYS A 82 9.44 5.78 1.31
CA CYS A 82 9.47 5.52 2.75
C CYS A 82 10.37 6.51 3.50
N ARG A 83 11.53 6.88 2.92
CA ARG A 83 12.40 7.92 3.47
C ARG A 83 11.72 9.29 3.50
N SER A 84 11.07 9.69 2.39
CA SER A 84 10.35 10.96 2.31
C SER A 84 9.26 11.04 3.38
N LEU A 85 8.44 10.00 3.48
CA LEU A 85 7.34 9.94 4.45
C LEU A 85 7.87 9.90 5.90
N ALA A 86 8.88 9.08 6.21
CA ALA A 86 9.47 9.01 7.53
C ALA A 86 10.09 10.34 7.96
N ASN A 87 10.80 11.00 7.04
CA ASN A 87 11.40 12.30 7.32
C ASN A 87 10.37 13.40 7.59
N ALA A 88 9.28 13.44 6.82
CA ALA A 88 8.24 14.45 6.98
C ALA A 88 7.37 14.19 8.20
N SER A 89 6.87 12.96 8.38
CA SER A 89 5.96 12.60 9.48
C SER A 89 6.67 12.40 10.81
N LYS A 90 7.99 12.22 10.80
CA LYS A 90 8.79 11.78 11.96
C LYS A 90 8.35 10.42 12.54
N SER A 91 7.48 9.70 11.85
CA SER A 91 7.04 8.36 12.26
C SER A 91 8.05 7.29 11.89
N THR A 92 8.20 6.28 12.74
CA THR A 92 8.90 5.05 12.35
C THR A 92 8.10 4.33 11.29
N ILE A 93 8.74 3.94 10.17
CA ILE A 93 8.10 3.16 9.11
C ILE A 93 8.74 1.77 9.06
N MET A 94 7.93 0.74 9.01
CA MET A 94 8.36 -0.63 8.72
C MET A 94 7.77 -1.08 7.39
N SER A 95 8.59 -1.08 6.35
CA SER A 95 8.24 -1.57 5.01
C SER A 95 8.43 -3.08 4.94
N ILE A 96 7.43 -3.79 4.43
CA ILE A 96 7.35 -5.26 4.40
C ILE A 96 7.58 -5.79 3.00
N ASP A 97 8.49 -6.76 2.86
CA ASP A 97 8.78 -7.46 1.61
C ASP A 97 7.93 -8.74 1.53
N TYR A 98 6.65 -8.57 1.31
CA TYR A 98 5.70 -9.67 1.21
C TYR A 98 5.90 -10.51 -0.06
N ARG A 99 5.47 -11.77 -0.05
CA ARG A 99 5.59 -12.70 -1.19
C ARG A 99 4.77 -12.23 -2.40
N LEU A 100 5.36 -12.37 -3.58
CA LEU A 100 4.81 -11.90 -4.84
C LEU A 100 4.34 -13.05 -5.75
N ALA A 101 3.28 -12.80 -6.51
CA ALA A 101 2.87 -13.62 -7.63
C ALA A 101 3.82 -13.41 -8.84
N PRO A 102 3.92 -14.35 -9.77
CA PRO A 102 3.19 -15.62 -9.83
C PRO A 102 3.79 -16.75 -8.98
N GLU A 103 4.91 -16.54 -8.30
CA GLU A 103 5.54 -17.54 -7.45
C GLU A 103 4.64 -17.92 -6.26
N HIS A 104 3.96 -16.91 -5.72
CA HIS A 104 3.05 -17.01 -4.58
C HIS A 104 1.78 -16.23 -4.88
N VAL A 105 0.79 -16.93 -5.42
CA VAL A 105 -0.51 -16.34 -5.73
C VAL A 105 -1.32 -16.03 -4.46
N PHE A 106 -2.47 -15.38 -4.62
CA PHE A 106 -3.42 -15.16 -3.52
C PHE A 106 -3.70 -16.48 -2.76
N PRO A 107 -3.71 -16.47 -1.40
CA PRO A 107 -3.67 -15.29 -0.51
C PRO A 107 -2.27 -14.93 0.06
N ALA A 108 -1.17 -15.46 -0.49
CA ALA A 108 0.16 -15.39 0.13
C ALA A 108 0.58 -13.98 0.59
N ALA A 109 0.35 -12.94 -0.23
CA ALA A 109 0.67 -11.57 0.14
C ALA A 109 -0.18 -11.05 1.30
N HIS A 110 -1.48 -11.40 1.34
CA HIS A 110 -2.37 -11.05 2.45
C HIS A 110 -1.95 -11.69 3.75
N ASP A 111 -1.63 -12.99 3.70
CA ASP A 111 -1.20 -13.75 4.87
C ASP A 111 0.11 -13.18 5.46
N ASP A 112 1.05 -12.80 4.60
CA ASP A 112 2.30 -12.18 5.03
C ASP A 112 2.10 -10.80 5.64
N CYS A 113 1.23 -9.96 5.04
CA CYS A 113 0.92 -8.63 5.57
C CYS A 113 0.23 -8.73 6.94
N LEU A 114 -0.68 -9.68 7.10
CA LEU A 114 -1.34 -9.93 8.39
C LEU A 114 -0.33 -10.43 9.43
N ALA A 115 0.46 -11.46 9.11
CA ALA A 115 1.46 -12.01 10.03
C ALA A 115 2.50 -10.96 10.45
N ALA A 116 2.98 -10.14 9.50
CA ALA A 116 3.89 -9.04 9.82
C ALA A 116 3.25 -8.00 10.76
N THR A 117 1.99 -7.65 10.52
CA THR A 117 1.27 -6.69 11.36
C THR A 117 1.04 -7.25 12.76
N ASP A 118 0.64 -8.51 12.90
CA ASP A 118 0.46 -9.18 14.17
C ASP A 118 1.77 -9.23 14.98
N TRP A 119 2.88 -9.56 14.31
CA TRP A 119 4.21 -9.53 14.94
C TRP A 119 4.59 -8.13 15.41
N ILE A 120 4.35 -7.09 14.60
CA ILE A 120 4.62 -5.69 14.95
C ILE A 120 3.79 -5.29 16.17
N LEU A 121 2.49 -5.61 16.18
CA LEU A 121 1.60 -5.34 17.30
C LEU A 121 2.07 -6.02 18.58
N ALA A 122 2.54 -7.27 18.49
CA ALA A 122 3.07 -8.01 19.65
C ALA A 122 4.38 -7.40 20.20
N ASN A 123 5.16 -6.71 19.37
CA ASN A 123 6.45 -6.10 19.72
C ASN A 123 6.40 -4.56 19.83
N LEU A 124 5.22 -3.97 19.85
CA LEU A 124 5.03 -2.52 19.74
C LEU A 124 5.70 -1.74 20.87
N ASN A 125 5.73 -2.30 22.09
CA ASN A 125 6.43 -1.69 23.24
C ASN A 125 7.94 -1.48 23.01
N THR A 126 8.54 -2.27 22.11
CA THR A 126 9.96 -2.12 21.73
C THR A 126 10.12 -1.24 20.51
N LEU A 127 9.17 -1.35 19.55
CA LEU A 127 9.26 -0.69 18.23
C LEU A 127 8.76 0.77 18.29
N ALA A 128 7.76 1.07 19.12
CA ALA A 128 7.18 2.40 19.31
C ALA A 128 6.78 2.61 20.78
N PRO A 129 7.76 2.68 21.71
CA PRO A 129 7.52 2.56 23.16
C PRO A 129 6.66 3.68 23.75
N ASN A 130 6.70 4.87 23.17
CA ASN A 130 6.01 6.04 23.75
C ASN A 130 4.66 6.35 23.10
N ASN A 131 4.28 5.63 22.02
CA ASN A 131 3.01 5.88 21.36
C ASN A 131 2.05 4.70 21.41
N GLY A 132 2.54 3.49 21.16
CA GLY A 132 1.73 2.26 21.21
C GLY A 132 0.65 2.17 20.13
N LYS A 133 0.73 2.97 19.04
CA LYS A 133 -0.26 3.04 17.96
C LYS A 133 0.36 2.61 16.64
N VAL A 134 -0.45 1.99 15.79
CA VAL A 134 -0.08 1.54 14.45
C VAL A 134 -0.99 2.20 13.41
N VAL A 135 -0.39 2.61 12.31
CA VAL A 135 -1.07 3.01 11.07
C VAL A 135 -0.63 2.06 9.96
N LEU A 136 -1.56 1.46 9.23
CA LEU A 136 -1.24 0.73 8.01
C LEU A 136 -1.22 1.69 6.83
N ALA A 137 -0.26 1.52 5.94
CA ALA A 137 -0.15 2.35 4.75
C ALA A 137 0.26 1.52 3.53
N GLY A 138 -0.17 1.94 2.34
CA GLY A 138 0.27 1.32 1.11
C GLY A 138 -0.31 1.98 -0.12
N ASP A 139 0.35 1.76 -1.24
CA ASP A 139 0.00 2.31 -2.55
C ASP A 139 -0.49 1.21 -3.50
N SER A 140 -1.49 1.49 -4.33
CA SER A 140 -1.97 0.57 -5.38
C SER A 140 -2.37 -0.81 -4.81
N ALA A 141 -1.68 -1.88 -5.20
CA ALA A 141 -1.82 -3.22 -4.62
C ALA A 141 -1.51 -3.22 -3.11
N GLY A 142 -0.53 -2.43 -2.64
CA GLY A 142 -0.25 -2.24 -1.22
C GLY A 142 -1.38 -1.51 -0.50
N GLY A 143 -2.08 -0.58 -1.16
CA GLY A 143 -3.30 0.04 -0.66
C GLY A 143 -4.44 -0.96 -0.50
N ASN A 144 -4.55 -1.95 -1.39
CA ASN A 144 -5.44 -3.09 -1.24
C ASN A 144 -5.06 -3.93 0.00
N LEU A 145 -3.79 -4.33 0.12
CA LEU A 145 -3.29 -5.10 1.27
C LEU A 145 -3.53 -4.35 2.59
N THR A 146 -3.36 -3.03 2.59
CA THR A 146 -3.70 -2.14 3.73
C THR A 146 -5.17 -2.27 4.13
N ALA A 147 -6.08 -2.13 3.16
CA ALA A 147 -7.51 -2.22 3.41
C ALA A 147 -7.91 -3.61 3.92
N CYS A 148 -7.39 -4.68 3.30
CA CYS A 148 -7.69 -6.06 3.66
C CYS A 148 -7.18 -6.44 5.06
N THR A 149 -5.94 -6.04 5.38
CA THR A 149 -5.36 -6.26 6.70
C THR A 149 -6.13 -5.49 7.77
N ALA A 150 -6.51 -4.22 7.51
CA ALA A 150 -7.31 -3.43 8.44
C ALA A 150 -8.71 -4.01 8.68
N VAL A 151 -9.33 -4.59 7.65
CA VAL A 151 -10.61 -5.32 7.79
C VAL A 151 -10.47 -6.52 8.71
N THR A 152 -9.39 -7.29 8.58
CA THR A 152 -9.13 -8.47 9.42
C THR A 152 -8.87 -8.05 10.88
N LEU A 153 -8.18 -6.94 11.08
CA LEU A 153 -7.82 -6.39 12.38
C LEU A 153 -8.79 -5.31 12.90
N ILE A 154 -10.03 -5.28 12.43
CA ILE A 154 -11.02 -4.23 12.72
C ILE A 154 -11.33 -4.03 14.22
N ARG A 155 -10.99 -5.00 15.05
CA ARG A 155 -11.16 -4.95 16.52
C ARG A 155 -9.87 -4.66 17.29
N GLU A 156 -8.75 -4.46 16.60
CA GLU A 156 -7.47 -4.15 17.23
C GLU A 156 -7.40 -2.65 17.59
N PRO A 157 -7.48 -2.28 18.88
CA PRO A 157 -7.59 -0.87 19.29
C PRO A 157 -6.30 -0.07 19.04
N ARG A 158 -5.15 -0.74 18.89
CA ARG A 158 -3.87 -0.08 18.58
C ARG A 158 -3.72 0.24 17.11
N LEU A 159 -4.55 -0.36 16.24
CA LEU A 159 -4.65 0.00 14.83
C LEU A 159 -5.55 1.24 14.70
N VAL A 160 -4.93 2.42 14.70
CA VAL A 160 -5.65 3.70 14.78
C VAL A 160 -5.92 4.35 13.42
N GLY A 161 -5.23 3.92 12.36
CA GLY A 161 -5.40 4.57 11.06
C GLY A 161 -4.96 3.73 9.87
N THR A 162 -5.43 4.14 8.68
CA THR A 162 -4.99 3.60 7.39
C THR A 162 -4.72 4.73 6.40
N ILE A 163 -3.66 4.59 5.58
CA ILE A 163 -3.36 5.46 4.44
C ILE A 163 -3.39 4.60 3.18
N MET A 164 -4.39 4.81 2.34
CA MET A 164 -4.60 4.04 1.11
C MET A 164 -4.41 4.94 -0.10
N ILE A 165 -3.31 4.75 -0.81
CA ILE A 165 -2.86 5.60 -1.91
C ILE A 165 -3.28 4.93 -3.22
N TYR A 166 -4.20 5.53 -3.96
CA TYR A 166 -4.83 5.00 -5.21
C TYR A 166 -5.07 3.47 -5.17
N PRO A 167 -5.80 2.96 -4.15
CA PRO A 167 -5.86 1.54 -3.87
C PRO A 167 -6.63 0.73 -4.93
N ALA A 168 -6.18 -0.49 -5.25
CA ALA A 168 -6.89 -1.45 -6.07
C ALA A 168 -7.93 -2.20 -5.22
N THR A 169 -9.21 -1.89 -5.34
CA THR A 169 -10.24 -2.36 -4.42
C THR A 169 -11.39 -3.13 -5.07
N GLU A 170 -11.37 -3.25 -6.42
CA GLU A 170 -12.37 -4.01 -7.17
C GLU A 170 -11.71 -4.79 -8.34
N HIS A 171 -12.39 -5.85 -8.77
CA HIS A 171 -11.95 -6.65 -9.90
C HIS A 171 -12.34 -5.96 -11.23
N TYR A 172 -11.45 -5.98 -12.22
CA TYR A 172 -11.67 -5.32 -13.52
C TYR A 172 -12.93 -5.78 -14.26
N LEU A 173 -13.42 -7.01 -14.05
CA LEU A 173 -14.66 -7.52 -14.67
C LEU A 173 -15.92 -6.78 -14.16
N LYS A 174 -15.88 -6.26 -12.94
CA LYS A 174 -16.91 -5.37 -12.39
C LYS A 174 -16.43 -3.92 -12.34
N GLY A 175 -15.31 -3.65 -13.00
CA GLY A 175 -14.57 -2.39 -12.95
C GLY A 175 -15.43 -1.16 -13.21
N PHE A 176 -15.08 -0.11 -12.52
CA PHE A 176 -15.74 1.19 -12.58
C PHE A 176 -15.49 1.90 -13.93
N PRO A 177 -16.19 3.01 -14.20
CA PRO A 177 -15.99 3.80 -15.44
C PRO A 177 -14.53 4.16 -15.71
N SER A 178 -13.76 4.55 -14.69
CA SER A 178 -12.34 4.90 -14.81
C SER A 178 -11.50 3.81 -15.50
N PHE A 179 -11.85 2.53 -15.32
CA PHE A 179 -11.13 1.43 -15.97
C PHE A 179 -11.23 1.46 -17.51
N ARG A 180 -12.28 2.07 -18.07
CA ARG A 180 -12.47 2.28 -19.50
C ARG A 180 -11.97 3.65 -19.92
N GLU A 181 -12.29 4.69 -19.18
CA GLU A 181 -11.91 6.09 -19.44
C GLU A 181 -10.39 6.23 -19.51
N HIS A 182 -9.68 5.64 -18.55
CA HIS A 182 -8.23 5.71 -18.44
C HIS A 182 -7.49 4.46 -18.92
N ALA A 183 -8.15 3.64 -19.79
CA ALA A 183 -7.60 2.35 -20.23
C ALA A 183 -6.21 2.42 -20.87
N LYS A 184 -5.84 3.58 -21.45
CA LYS A 184 -4.55 3.84 -22.09
C LYS A 184 -3.64 4.77 -21.28
N SER A 185 -4.08 5.27 -20.15
CA SER A 185 -3.29 6.17 -19.30
C SER A 185 -2.06 5.44 -18.74
N LYS A 186 -0.91 6.08 -18.90
CA LYS A 186 0.36 5.57 -18.34
C LYS A 186 0.56 6.15 -16.93
N PRO A 187 1.33 5.46 -16.08
CA PRO A 187 2.04 4.19 -16.32
C PRO A 187 1.14 2.94 -16.21
N LEU A 188 -0.06 3.01 -15.59
CA LEU A 188 -0.94 1.87 -15.36
C LEU A 188 -2.08 1.84 -16.40
N THR A 189 -1.92 1.03 -17.45
CA THR A 189 -2.98 0.80 -18.45
C THR A 189 -3.92 -0.35 -18.03
N ALA A 190 -5.15 -0.37 -18.58
CA ALA A 190 -6.09 -1.46 -18.30
C ALA A 190 -5.54 -2.87 -18.64
N PRO A 191 -4.82 -3.10 -19.76
CA PRO A 191 -4.18 -4.39 -20.03
C PRO A 191 -3.13 -4.79 -18.98
N ILE A 192 -2.36 -3.82 -18.46
CA ILE A 192 -1.37 -4.08 -17.40
C ILE A 192 -2.10 -4.45 -16.10
N MET A 193 -3.14 -3.70 -15.71
CA MET A 193 -3.89 -3.98 -14.49
C MET A 193 -4.61 -5.34 -14.57
N ARG A 194 -5.19 -5.71 -15.71
CA ARG A 194 -5.76 -7.06 -15.93
C ARG A 194 -4.70 -8.14 -15.70
N TRP A 195 -3.54 -7.98 -16.33
CA TRP A 195 -2.46 -8.94 -16.18
C TRP A 195 -2.00 -9.08 -14.72
N PHE A 196 -1.93 -8.00 -13.97
CA PHE A 196 -1.60 -8.05 -12.54
C PHE A 196 -2.64 -8.86 -11.75
N ILE A 197 -3.92 -8.54 -11.92
CA ILE A 197 -5.01 -9.24 -11.22
C ILE A 197 -5.04 -10.72 -11.59
N ASP A 198 -4.98 -11.06 -12.88
CA ASP A 198 -5.01 -12.45 -13.34
C ASP A 198 -3.77 -13.24 -12.84
N THR A 199 -2.59 -12.61 -12.82
CA THR A 199 -1.36 -13.23 -12.32
C THR A 199 -1.44 -13.43 -10.80
N TYR A 200 -2.00 -12.46 -10.08
CA TYR A 200 -2.12 -12.52 -8.63
C TYR A 200 -3.13 -13.57 -8.16
N LEU A 201 -4.28 -13.65 -8.81
CA LEU A 201 -5.33 -14.60 -8.45
C LEU A 201 -5.01 -16.03 -8.94
N GLY A 202 -4.26 -16.19 -10.05
CA GLY A 202 -3.95 -17.50 -10.63
C GLY A 202 -5.22 -18.31 -10.92
N ASP A 203 -5.17 -19.60 -10.61
CA ASP A 203 -6.29 -20.52 -10.83
C ASP A 203 -7.46 -20.32 -9.82
N THR A 204 -7.27 -19.45 -8.81
CA THR A 204 -8.32 -19.09 -7.86
C THR A 204 -9.20 -17.94 -8.34
N ALA A 205 -8.94 -17.39 -9.53
CA ALA A 205 -9.60 -16.20 -10.07
C ALA A 205 -11.16 -16.24 -10.02
N PRO A 206 -11.84 -17.35 -10.41
CA PRO A 206 -13.30 -17.41 -10.34
C PRO A 206 -13.86 -17.25 -8.92
N ALA A 207 -13.25 -17.90 -7.95
CA ALA A 207 -13.65 -17.80 -6.55
C ALA A 207 -13.26 -16.46 -5.93
N ALA A 208 -12.06 -15.96 -6.23
CA ALA A 208 -11.54 -14.70 -5.70
C ALA A 208 -12.28 -13.47 -6.24
N THR A 209 -12.89 -13.53 -7.45
CA THR A 209 -13.73 -12.41 -7.96
C THR A 209 -14.90 -12.09 -7.06
N GLU A 210 -15.42 -13.08 -6.33
CA GLU A 210 -16.48 -12.93 -5.35
C GLU A 210 -15.97 -12.71 -3.92
N ALA A 211 -14.65 -12.86 -3.71
CA ALA A 211 -14.06 -12.79 -2.36
C ALA A 211 -13.99 -11.35 -1.85
N LYS A 212 -14.81 -11.03 -0.85
CA LYS A 212 -14.77 -9.76 -0.11
C LYS A 212 -13.45 -9.54 0.64
N GLN A 213 -12.62 -10.57 0.75
CA GLN A 213 -11.30 -10.53 1.36
C GLN A 213 -10.27 -9.82 0.48
N VAL A 214 -10.40 -9.92 -0.87
CA VAL A 214 -9.50 -9.26 -1.83
C VAL A 214 -10.11 -7.93 -2.32
N PHE A 215 -11.40 -7.92 -2.64
CA PHE A 215 -12.07 -6.76 -3.22
C PHE A 215 -12.96 -6.09 -2.16
N VAL A 216 -12.33 -5.26 -1.35
CA VAL A 216 -12.96 -4.63 -0.19
C VAL A 216 -14.17 -3.77 -0.54
N ASN A 217 -14.26 -3.23 -1.76
CA ASN A 217 -15.45 -2.50 -2.22
C ASN A 217 -16.74 -3.34 -2.22
N ARG A 218 -16.63 -4.67 -2.13
CA ARG A 218 -17.78 -5.60 -2.02
C ARG A 218 -18.28 -5.80 -0.59
N ARG A 219 -17.58 -5.25 0.39
CA ARG A 219 -18.02 -5.31 1.78
C ARG A 219 -19.08 -4.26 2.06
N THR A 220 -19.96 -4.59 3.00
CA THR A 220 -21.04 -3.70 3.46
C THR A 220 -20.89 -3.32 4.93
N ASP A 221 -20.02 -4.02 5.67
CA ASP A 221 -19.76 -3.76 7.09
C ASP A 221 -18.33 -3.30 7.30
N TYR A 222 -18.21 -2.05 7.73
CA TYR A 222 -16.96 -1.38 8.11
C TYR A 222 -17.03 -0.80 9.53
N LYS A 223 -17.99 -1.25 10.36
CA LYS A 223 -18.11 -0.78 11.73
C LYS A 223 -16.84 -1.09 12.51
N GLY A 224 -16.20 -0.05 13.05
CA GLY A 224 -14.94 -0.18 13.77
C GLY A 224 -13.69 -0.13 12.87
N PHE A 225 -13.85 0.08 11.55
CA PHE A 225 -12.70 0.29 10.66
C PHE A 225 -11.94 1.55 11.11
N PRO A 226 -10.59 1.52 11.11
CA PRO A 226 -9.80 2.64 11.61
C PRO A 226 -9.99 3.91 10.77
N ARG A 227 -9.71 5.06 11.38
CA ARG A 227 -9.67 6.35 10.68
C ARG A 227 -8.82 6.23 9.40
N SER A 228 -9.25 6.85 8.31
CA SER A 228 -8.68 6.57 6.98
C SER A 228 -8.32 7.84 6.22
N LEU A 229 -7.14 7.82 5.58
CA LEU A 229 -6.77 8.72 4.51
C LEU A 229 -6.80 7.92 3.19
N VAL A 230 -7.67 8.32 2.26
CA VAL A 230 -7.78 7.72 0.92
C VAL A 230 -7.43 8.78 -0.11
N VAL A 231 -6.48 8.49 -0.98
CA VAL A 231 -6.12 9.40 -2.07
C VAL A 231 -6.26 8.72 -3.43
N THR A 232 -6.63 9.51 -4.45
CA THR A 232 -6.79 9.05 -5.83
C THR A 232 -6.18 10.03 -6.80
N ALA A 233 -5.81 9.55 -7.99
CA ALA A 233 -5.34 10.36 -9.11
C ALA A 233 -6.37 10.36 -10.24
N GLU A 234 -6.45 11.45 -11.03
CA GLU A 234 -7.43 11.55 -12.11
C GLU A 234 -7.12 10.57 -13.24
N ARG A 235 -5.88 10.58 -13.76
CA ARG A 235 -5.49 9.72 -14.90
C ARG A 235 -5.11 8.31 -14.45
N ASP A 236 -6.08 7.61 -13.84
CA ASP A 236 -5.88 6.29 -13.23
C ASP A 236 -7.06 5.36 -13.50
N VAL A 237 -6.77 4.14 -13.94
CA VAL A 237 -7.78 3.07 -14.07
C VAL A 237 -8.42 2.71 -12.73
N LEU A 238 -7.73 2.97 -11.61
CA LEU A 238 -8.18 2.71 -10.23
C LEU A 238 -8.81 3.94 -9.55
N ARG A 239 -8.99 5.08 -10.27
CA ARG A 239 -9.56 6.31 -9.70
C ARG A 239 -10.87 6.04 -8.94
N ASP A 240 -11.77 5.35 -9.62
CA ASP A 240 -13.11 5.11 -9.06
C ASP A 240 -13.12 4.00 -7.99
N ASP A 241 -12.12 3.12 -7.97
CA ASP A 241 -11.86 2.15 -6.90
C ASP A 241 -11.68 2.85 -5.56
N GLY A 242 -10.72 3.75 -5.48
CA GLY A 242 -10.43 4.51 -4.28
C GLY A 242 -11.56 5.49 -3.92
N ARG A 243 -12.18 6.14 -4.92
CA ARG A 243 -13.34 7.01 -4.71
C ARG A 243 -14.50 6.27 -4.07
N ARG A 244 -14.82 5.07 -4.60
CA ARG A 244 -15.91 4.23 -4.07
C ARG A 244 -15.61 3.79 -2.65
N LEU A 245 -14.37 3.37 -2.37
CA LEU A 245 -13.97 2.99 -1.02
C LEU A 245 -14.15 4.15 -0.04
N GLY A 246 -13.66 5.35 -0.39
CA GLY A 246 -13.81 6.54 0.46
C GLY A 246 -15.28 6.88 0.76
N ILE A 247 -16.18 6.76 -0.24
CA ILE A 247 -17.62 6.96 -0.05
C ILE A 247 -18.18 5.89 0.89
N THR A 248 -17.86 4.62 0.67
CA THR A 248 -18.37 3.49 1.46
C THR A 248 -17.93 3.58 2.92
N LEU A 249 -16.67 3.93 3.18
CA LEU A 249 -16.17 4.13 4.53
C LEU A 249 -16.91 5.26 5.26
N ARG A 250 -17.11 6.42 4.61
CA ARG A 250 -17.87 7.54 5.18
C ARG A 250 -19.33 7.15 5.47
N GLN A 251 -19.98 6.43 4.56
CA GLN A 251 -21.35 5.95 4.76
C GLN A 251 -21.46 4.96 5.93
N ALA A 252 -20.40 4.21 6.21
CA ALA A 252 -20.30 3.34 7.37
C ALA A 252 -19.92 4.06 8.68
N GLY A 253 -19.78 5.39 8.66
CA GLY A 253 -19.44 6.20 9.83
C GLY A 253 -17.96 6.22 10.17
N VAL A 254 -17.09 5.76 9.27
CA VAL A 254 -15.63 5.83 9.44
C VAL A 254 -15.15 7.26 9.19
N ASP A 255 -14.37 7.82 10.13
CA ASP A 255 -13.68 9.10 9.92
C ASP A 255 -12.70 8.96 8.75
N THR A 256 -13.07 9.53 7.60
CA THR A 256 -12.36 9.34 6.34
C THR A 256 -12.02 10.67 5.69
N THR A 257 -10.74 10.97 5.60
CA THR A 257 -10.20 12.03 4.75
C THR A 257 -10.03 11.47 3.34
N TYR A 258 -10.70 12.08 2.36
CA TYR A 258 -10.53 11.72 0.96
C TYR A 258 -9.94 12.91 0.19
N HIS A 259 -8.85 12.66 -0.54
CA HIS A 259 -8.20 13.66 -1.38
C HIS A 259 -8.03 13.14 -2.81
N HIS A 260 -8.38 13.97 -3.79
CA HIS A 260 -8.28 13.64 -5.21
C HIS A 260 -7.29 14.58 -5.89
N TYR A 261 -6.34 14.00 -6.62
CA TYR A 261 -5.32 14.74 -7.37
C TYR A 261 -5.74 14.83 -8.85
N ALA A 262 -6.29 15.99 -9.24
CA ALA A 262 -6.87 16.21 -10.56
C ALA A 262 -5.84 16.20 -11.70
N ASP A 263 -4.59 16.56 -11.42
CA ASP A 263 -3.53 16.68 -12.42
C ASP A 263 -2.56 15.50 -12.43
N GLU A 264 -2.82 14.45 -11.61
CA GLU A 264 -1.89 13.36 -11.41
C GLU A 264 -2.33 12.05 -12.10
N ALA A 265 -1.35 11.18 -12.30
CA ALA A 265 -1.53 9.82 -12.81
C ALA A 265 -1.26 8.77 -11.73
N HIS A 266 -1.62 7.52 -12.00
CA HIS A 266 -1.28 6.40 -11.12
C HIS A 266 0.23 6.35 -10.84
N GLY A 267 0.63 6.19 -9.58
CA GLY A 267 2.04 6.10 -9.21
C GLY A 267 2.68 7.44 -8.81
N PHE A 268 2.02 8.57 -8.98
CA PHE A 268 2.59 9.90 -8.70
C PHE A 268 3.23 10.03 -7.32
N ALA A 269 2.63 9.39 -6.32
CA ALA A 269 3.12 9.50 -4.94
C ALA A 269 4.39 8.69 -4.68
N CYS A 270 4.60 7.55 -5.37
CA CYS A 270 5.63 6.57 -5.01
C CYS A 270 6.64 6.24 -6.11
N SER A 271 6.27 6.40 -7.39
CA SER A 271 7.04 5.82 -8.51
C SER A 271 7.68 6.81 -9.46
N GLU A 272 7.23 8.07 -9.50
CA GLU A 272 7.65 9.05 -10.51
C GLU A 272 8.73 10.03 -10.04
N GLY A 273 9.29 9.83 -8.85
CA GLY A 273 10.25 10.75 -8.25
C GLY A 273 9.56 11.83 -7.40
N PRO A 274 10.30 12.84 -6.92
CA PRO A 274 9.78 13.90 -6.05
C PRO A 274 9.06 14.99 -6.86
N THR A 275 7.95 14.61 -7.53
CA THR A 275 7.07 15.54 -8.24
C THR A 275 6.35 16.48 -7.27
N GLU A 276 5.70 17.52 -7.77
CA GLU A 276 4.88 18.42 -6.96
C GLU A 276 3.76 17.64 -6.25
N GLY A 277 3.09 16.73 -6.96
CA GLY A 277 2.07 15.85 -6.37
C GLY A 277 2.60 14.94 -5.27
N HIS A 278 3.83 14.38 -5.45
CA HIS A 278 4.50 13.63 -4.39
C HIS A 278 4.73 14.50 -3.14
N LEU A 279 5.32 15.69 -3.31
CA LEU A 279 5.65 16.57 -2.19
C LEU A 279 4.39 17.03 -1.45
N HIS A 280 3.34 17.39 -2.18
CA HIS A 280 2.05 17.74 -1.59
C HIS A 280 1.45 16.56 -0.82
N PHE A 281 1.48 15.35 -1.38
CA PHE A 281 0.98 14.15 -0.69
C PHE A 281 1.77 13.85 0.59
N ILE A 282 3.09 13.97 0.56
CA ILE A 282 3.94 13.76 1.75
C ILE A 282 3.56 14.75 2.87
N GLY A 283 3.33 16.03 2.54
CA GLY A 283 2.85 17.03 3.50
C GLY A 283 1.49 16.65 4.08
N LEU A 284 0.51 16.35 3.21
CA LEU A 284 -0.84 15.93 3.62
C LEU A 284 -0.81 14.71 4.55
N ALA A 285 -0.01 13.70 4.21
CA ALA A 285 0.11 12.50 5.03
C ALA A 285 0.80 12.77 6.38
N ALA A 286 1.83 13.63 6.40
CA ALA A 286 2.50 14.02 7.62
C ALA A 286 1.58 14.78 8.57
N ASP A 287 0.81 15.77 8.07
CA ASP A 287 -0.19 16.52 8.86
C ASP A 287 -1.29 15.60 9.41
N TRP A 288 -1.75 14.66 8.59
CA TRP A 288 -2.74 13.67 9.03
C TRP A 288 -2.19 12.75 10.12
N LEU A 289 -0.94 12.30 10.00
CA LEU A 289 -0.25 11.46 10.99
C LEU A 289 0.03 12.20 12.31
N GLU A 290 0.25 13.54 12.27
CA GLU A 290 0.45 14.36 13.47
C GLU A 290 -0.71 14.22 14.45
N THR A 291 -1.94 14.00 13.96
CA THR A 291 -3.14 13.85 14.78
C THR A 291 -3.14 12.63 15.70
N PHE A 292 -2.23 11.66 15.46
CA PHE A 292 -2.06 10.45 16.29
C PHE A 292 -0.88 10.54 17.26
N ARG A 293 -0.17 11.66 17.27
CA ARG A 293 0.94 11.89 18.19
C ARG A 293 0.47 11.73 19.64
N SER A 294 1.28 11.09 20.48
CA SER A 294 1.02 11.06 21.91
C SER A 294 1.36 12.42 22.53
N THR A 295 0.38 13.00 23.21
CA THR A 295 0.62 14.14 24.13
C THR A 295 1.06 13.56 25.46
N HIS A 296 2.26 13.89 25.90
CA HIS A 296 2.77 13.54 27.24
C HIS A 296 2.00 14.27 28.31
#